data_0a9e235c7c89583488724e2ce11f2781
#
_entry.id   0a9e235c7c89583488724e2ce11f2781
#
_cell.length_a   1.000
_cell.length_b   1.000
_cell.length_c   1.000
_cell.angle_alpha   90.00
_cell.angle_beta   90.00
_cell.angle_gamma   90.00
#
_symmetry.space_group_name_H-M   'P 1'
#
loop_
_entity.id
_entity.type
_entity.pdbx_description
1 polymer ?
#
loop_
_entity_poly.entity_id
_entity_poly.type
_entity_poly.pdbx_seq_one_letter_code
_entity_poly.pdbx_strand_id
1 'polypeptide(L)'
;TEDSTSELYLRPETAQGIFVNFKNVLRTTRRKLPMGIAQIGKSFRNEITPGNFTFRTREFEQMELEFFCKPGTDMEWFEYWRTFCKNWLLSLGMKEENMRLRDHTKEELSFYSKGTTDIEFLFPFGWGELWGIANRTNYDLSQHMKFSKEDFNYLDQETGDKFVPYCVEPSLGCDRVALAFLCDAYDEEEVGEGDVRTVLHLHPFLAPYKVAVLPLSKKLSEKAEEVYAELSKNFMCDYDEAGSIGKRYRREDEIGTPYCVTVDFDTLEDESVTVRDRDTMEQVRIKISELENWLKEKMAF
;
A
#
# COMPACT_ATOMS: atom_id res chain seq x y z
N THR A 1 25.53 -17.90 13.22
CA THR A 1 26.65 -18.28 14.10
C THR A 1 27.22 -19.61 13.63
N GLU A 2 28.54 -19.79 13.68
CA GLU A 2 29.20 -21.06 13.34
C GLU A 2 29.01 -22.15 14.41
N ASP A 3 28.29 -21.85 15.49
CA ASP A 3 28.00 -22.78 16.58
C ASP A 3 26.78 -23.63 16.23
N SER A 4 27.00 -24.92 15.92
CA SER A 4 25.97 -25.88 15.58
C SER A 4 25.03 -26.25 16.73
N THR A 5 25.26 -25.75 17.94
CA THR A 5 24.41 -25.98 19.12
C THR A 5 23.37 -24.89 19.34
N SER A 6 23.43 -23.79 18.58
CA SER A 6 22.53 -22.65 18.68
C SER A 6 21.46 -22.70 17.58
N GLU A 7 20.24 -23.02 17.90
CA GLU A 7 19.09 -22.95 17.00
C GLU A 7 18.47 -21.55 17.05
N LEU A 8 18.30 -20.93 15.89
CA LEU A 8 17.63 -19.65 15.72
C LEU A 8 16.36 -19.84 14.88
N TYR A 9 15.25 -19.33 15.40
CA TYR A 9 13.97 -19.34 14.69
C TYR A 9 13.66 -17.93 14.20
N LEU A 10 13.40 -17.82 12.89
CA LEU A 10 12.91 -16.61 12.28
C LEU A 10 11.36 -16.60 12.35
N ARG A 11 10.77 -15.44 12.61
CA ARG A 11 9.32 -15.32 12.75
C ARG A 11 8.62 -15.55 11.41
N PRO A 12 7.56 -16.37 11.33
CA PRO A 12 6.81 -16.61 10.11
C PRO A 12 5.73 -15.54 9.84
N GLU A 13 5.46 -14.69 10.83
CA GLU A 13 4.46 -13.61 10.80
C GLU A 13 4.81 -12.52 11.81
N THR A 14 4.22 -11.36 11.68
CA THR A 14 4.37 -10.26 12.64
C THR A 14 3.35 -10.29 13.77
N ALA A 15 2.25 -11.05 13.62
CA ALA A 15 1.13 -11.12 14.54
C ALA A 15 1.53 -11.48 15.97
N GLN A 16 2.37 -12.50 16.16
CA GLN A 16 2.72 -12.99 17.51
C GLN A 16 3.43 -11.93 18.35
N GLY A 17 4.23 -11.06 17.72
CA GLY A 17 4.84 -9.91 18.40
C GLY A 17 3.80 -8.92 18.92
N ILE A 18 2.71 -8.75 18.19
CA ILE A 18 1.60 -7.88 18.59
C ILE A 18 0.87 -8.47 19.79
N PHE A 19 0.54 -9.77 19.78
CA PHE A 19 -0.12 -10.44 20.90
C PHE A 19 0.73 -10.40 22.18
N VAL A 20 2.03 -10.63 22.09
CA VAL A 20 2.96 -10.51 23.23
C VAL A 20 2.94 -9.10 23.84
N ASN A 21 2.84 -8.07 22.99
CA ASN A 21 2.83 -6.67 23.41
C ASN A 21 1.44 -6.12 23.79
N PHE A 22 0.37 -6.85 23.57
CA PHE A 22 -1.01 -6.39 23.81
C PHE A 22 -1.17 -5.72 25.18
N LYS A 23 -0.76 -6.41 26.25
CA LYS A 23 -0.87 -5.91 27.62
C LYS A 23 -0.05 -4.64 27.87
N ASN A 24 1.15 -4.56 27.28
CA ASN A 24 2.00 -3.36 27.37
C ASN A 24 1.36 -2.17 26.65
N VAL A 25 0.85 -2.36 25.44
CA VAL A 25 0.20 -1.31 24.65
C VAL A 25 -1.06 -0.82 25.39
N LEU A 26 -1.90 -1.75 25.88
CA LEU A 26 -3.11 -1.40 26.62
C LEU A 26 -2.78 -0.54 27.85
N ARG A 27 -1.76 -0.92 28.63
CA ARG A 27 -1.36 -0.21 29.84
C ARG A 27 -0.76 1.16 29.54
N THR A 28 0.11 1.26 28.55
CA THR A 28 0.85 2.50 28.26
C THR A 28 0.03 3.53 27.53
N THR A 29 -0.87 3.09 26.63
CA THR A 29 -1.73 3.99 25.86
C THR A 29 -3.06 4.30 26.54
N ARG A 30 -3.47 3.47 27.53
CA ARG A 30 -4.77 3.57 28.22
C ARG A 30 -5.98 3.59 27.27
N ARG A 31 -5.83 2.95 26.12
CA ARG A 31 -6.94 2.88 25.13
C ARG A 31 -7.98 1.87 25.60
N LYS A 32 -9.23 2.16 25.21
CA LYS A 32 -10.35 1.24 25.39
C LYS A 32 -10.53 0.38 24.14
N LEU A 33 -11.22 -0.76 24.29
CA LEU A 33 -11.70 -1.53 23.15
C LEU A 33 -12.90 -0.84 22.48
N PRO A 34 -13.04 -0.94 21.14
CA PRO A 34 -12.15 -1.64 20.23
C PRO A 34 -10.86 -0.86 19.98
N MET A 35 -9.77 -1.58 19.76
CA MET A 35 -8.48 -0.98 19.40
C MET A 35 -7.67 -1.89 18.47
N GLY A 36 -6.91 -1.29 17.56
CA GLY A 36 -5.99 -1.98 16.68
C GLY A 36 -4.53 -1.74 17.07
N ILE A 37 -3.70 -2.75 16.87
CA ILE A 37 -2.24 -2.67 16.94
C ILE A 37 -1.73 -3.18 15.60
N ALA A 38 -1.02 -2.33 14.85
CA ALA A 38 -0.47 -2.68 13.56
C ALA A 38 1.05 -2.78 13.60
N GLN A 39 1.60 -3.63 12.76
CA GLN A 39 3.04 -3.74 12.53
C GLN A 39 3.33 -3.96 11.06
N ILE A 40 4.37 -3.28 10.57
CA ILE A 40 5.01 -3.56 9.28
C ILE A 40 6.39 -4.11 9.58
N GLY A 41 6.73 -5.25 9.01
CA GLY A 41 8.02 -5.86 9.25
C GLY A 41 8.28 -7.14 8.49
N LYS A 42 9.51 -7.61 8.58
CA LYS A 42 9.98 -8.83 7.92
C LYS A 42 9.36 -10.08 8.53
N SER A 43 8.95 -10.99 7.63
CA SER A 43 8.52 -12.35 7.94
C SER A 43 9.26 -13.34 7.06
N PHE A 44 9.39 -14.58 7.55
CA PHE A 44 10.20 -15.61 6.93
C PHE A 44 9.44 -16.92 6.87
N ARG A 45 9.30 -17.48 5.67
CA ARG A 45 8.66 -18.78 5.47
C ARG A 45 9.54 -19.65 4.59
N ASN A 46 9.75 -20.91 4.98
CA ASN A 46 10.55 -21.85 4.20
C ASN A 46 9.75 -22.37 3.01
N GLU A 47 9.51 -21.47 2.03
CA GLU A 47 8.80 -21.82 0.81
C GLU A 47 9.61 -22.85 -0.01
N ILE A 48 8.98 -23.96 -0.36
CA ILE A 48 9.60 -25.02 -1.15
C ILE A 48 9.83 -24.52 -2.58
N THR A 49 8.84 -23.83 -3.14
CA THR A 49 8.88 -23.34 -4.53
C THR A 49 8.58 -21.84 -4.57
N PRO A 50 9.57 -20.96 -4.30
CA PRO A 50 9.44 -19.53 -4.56
C PRO A 50 9.18 -19.29 -6.05
N GLY A 51 8.44 -18.22 -6.38
CA GLY A 51 8.13 -17.94 -7.78
C GLY A 51 7.23 -16.72 -7.96
N ASN A 52 6.97 -16.41 -9.24
CA ASN A 52 6.14 -15.29 -9.64
C ASN A 52 6.66 -13.95 -9.08
N PHE A 53 7.94 -13.69 -9.32
CA PHE A 53 8.65 -12.49 -8.86
C PHE A 53 8.52 -12.31 -7.34
N THR A 54 7.92 -11.20 -6.85
CA THR A 54 7.74 -10.93 -5.42
C THR A 54 6.48 -11.55 -4.82
N PHE A 55 5.69 -12.30 -5.61
CA PHE A 55 4.46 -12.90 -5.12
C PHE A 55 4.69 -13.99 -4.06
N ARG A 56 5.74 -14.84 -4.25
CA ARG A 56 6.09 -15.91 -3.32
C ARG A 56 7.59 -15.97 -3.09
N THR A 57 8.02 -15.44 -1.96
CA THR A 57 9.42 -15.36 -1.54
C THR A 57 9.60 -15.98 -0.15
N ARG A 58 10.84 -16.28 0.25
CA ARG A 58 11.14 -16.83 1.59
C ARG A 58 11.28 -15.77 2.66
N GLU A 59 11.66 -14.56 2.26
CA GLU A 59 11.73 -13.36 3.07
C GLU A 59 10.84 -12.30 2.42
N PHE A 60 9.93 -11.71 3.17
CA PHE A 60 8.98 -10.72 2.66
C PHE A 60 8.60 -9.73 3.77
N GLU A 61 8.02 -8.62 3.40
CA GLU A 61 7.43 -7.66 4.34
C GLU A 61 5.93 -7.90 4.47
N GLN A 62 5.49 -7.95 5.72
CA GLN A 62 4.09 -8.12 6.09
C GLN A 62 3.57 -6.86 6.77
N MET A 63 2.33 -6.48 6.45
CA MET A 63 1.56 -5.48 7.19
C MET A 63 0.41 -6.22 7.86
N GLU A 64 0.41 -6.29 9.17
CA GLU A 64 -0.64 -6.94 9.95
C GLU A 64 -1.24 -5.96 10.94
N LEU A 65 -2.55 -6.03 11.07
CA LEU A 65 -3.33 -5.33 12.06
C LEU A 65 -4.08 -6.36 12.91
N GLU A 66 -3.81 -6.37 14.20
CA GLU A 66 -4.59 -7.11 15.17
C GLU A 66 -5.62 -6.18 15.80
N PHE A 67 -6.86 -6.33 15.41
CA PHE A 67 -7.97 -5.49 15.88
C PHE A 67 -8.73 -6.20 16.98
N PHE A 68 -8.54 -5.73 18.20
CA PHE A 68 -9.12 -6.30 19.41
C PHE A 68 -10.50 -5.70 19.70
N CYS A 69 -11.49 -6.56 19.94
CA CYS A 69 -12.87 -6.17 20.20
C CYS A 69 -13.53 -6.99 21.33
N LYS A 70 -14.71 -6.56 21.76
CA LYS A 70 -15.51 -7.29 22.73
C LYS A 70 -16.04 -8.59 22.11
N PRO A 71 -15.99 -9.75 22.81
CA PRO A 71 -16.63 -10.96 22.36
C PRO A 71 -18.10 -10.75 22.01
N GLY A 72 -18.54 -11.29 20.85
CA GLY A 72 -19.90 -11.09 20.34
C GLY A 72 -20.05 -9.94 19.35
N THR A 73 -19.08 -9.01 19.25
CA THR A 73 -19.04 -7.95 18.23
C THR A 73 -18.07 -8.29 17.07
N ASP A 74 -17.40 -9.39 17.17
CA ASP A 74 -16.34 -9.85 16.28
C ASP A 74 -16.78 -9.99 14.83
N MET A 75 -18.00 -10.51 14.58
CA MET A 75 -18.51 -10.65 13.20
C MET A 75 -18.85 -9.31 12.56
N GLU A 76 -19.34 -8.34 13.33
CA GLU A 76 -19.57 -6.99 12.84
C GLU A 76 -18.25 -6.31 12.43
N TRP A 77 -17.22 -6.44 13.25
CA TRP A 77 -15.89 -5.93 12.92
C TRP A 77 -15.22 -6.68 11.77
N PHE A 78 -15.48 -7.98 11.63
CA PHE A 78 -15.02 -8.77 10.48
C PHE A 78 -15.59 -8.22 9.16
N GLU A 79 -16.90 -7.97 9.10
CA GLU A 79 -17.54 -7.37 7.91
C GLU A 79 -17.07 -5.93 7.66
N TYR A 80 -16.84 -5.15 8.72
CA TYR A 80 -16.25 -3.83 8.60
C TYR A 80 -14.89 -3.88 7.92
N TRP A 81 -13.98 -4.75 8.38
CA TRP A 81 -12.63 -4.85 7.82
C TRP A 81 -12.62 -5.42 6.41
N ARG A 82 -13.48 -6.37 6.07
CA ARG A 82 -13.67 -6.85 4.69
C ARG A 82 -13.99 -5.69 3.75
N THR A 83 -14.96 -4.87 4.13
CA THR A 83 -15.40 -3.71 3.34
C THR A 83 -14.31 -2.63 3.28
N PHE A 84 -13.71 -2.32 4.41
CA PHE A 84 -12.66 -1.31 4.49
C PHE A 84 -11.45 -1.66 3.63
N CYS A 85 -10.93 -2.88 3.74
CA CYS A 85 -9.75 -3.31 2.99
C CYS A 85 -10.00 -3.30 1.48
N LYS A 86 -11.16 -3.79 1.02
CA LYS A 86 -11.54 -3.71 -0.40
C LYS A 86 -11.62 -2.26 -0.87
N ASN A 87 -12.33 -1.41 -0.14
CA ASN A 87 -12.50 -0.01 -0.51
C ASN A 87 -11.19 0.76 -0.50
N TRP A 88 -10.26 0.42 0.39
CA TRP A 88 -8.94 1.03 0.41
C TRP A 88 -8.15 0.73 -0.87
N LEU A 89 -8.19 -0.50 -1.38
CA LEU A 89 -7.56 -0.86 -2.66
C LEU A 89 -8.21 -0.12 -3.84
N LEU A 90 -9.56 -0.05 -3.86
CA LEU A 90 -10.29 0.70 -4.88
C LEU A 90 -9.97 2.20 -4.85
N SER A 91 -9.87 2.80 -3.66
CA SER A 91 -9.55 4.22 -3.52
C SER A 91 -8.15 4.59 -4.01
N LEU A 92 -7.25 3.60 -4.08
CA LEU A 92 -5.90 3.72 -4.63
C LEU A 92 -5.84 3.33 -6.13
N GLY A 93 -6.99 3.18 -6.79
CA GLY A 93 -7.08 3.00 -8.24
C GLY A 93 -7.05 1.55 -8.71
N MET A 94 -7.06 0.56 -7.82
CA MET A 94 -7.15 -0.84 -8.24
C MET A 94 -8.51 -1.12 -8.89
N LYS A 95 -8.52 -1.77 -10.05
CA LYS A 95 -9.74 -2.05 -10.81
C LYS A 95 -10.59 -3.11 -10.13
N GLU A 96 -11.90 -2.84 -9.97
CA GLU A 96 -12.81 -3.76 -9.28
C GLU A 96 -12.94 -5.11 -9.98
N GLU A 97 -12.92 -5.13 -11.31
CA GLU A 97 -12.97 -6.36 -12.12
C GLU A 97 -11.75 -7.26 -11.95
N ASN A 98 -10.63 -6.72 -11.45
CA ASN A 98 -9.41 -7.47 -11.16
C ASN A 98 -9.34 -7.96 -9.71
N MET A 99 -10.38 -7.74 -8.92
CA MET A 99 -10.47 -8.17 -7.52
C MET A 99 -11.72 -9.02 -7.27
N ARG A 100 -11.61 -9.96 -6.33
CA ARG A 100 -12.76 -10.68 -5.80
C ARG A 100 -12.59 -10.99 -4.32
N LEU A 101 -13.71 -11.10 -3.61
CA LEU A 101 -13.75 -11.65 -2.25
C LEU A 101 -13.96 -13.16 -2.33
N ARG A 102 -13.15 -13.92 -1.61
CA ARG A 102 -13.24 -15.37 -1.50
C ARG A 102 -13.36 -15.76 -0.04
N ASP A 103 -14.56 -16.16 0.37
CA ASP A 103 -14.79 -16.69 1.70
C ASP A 103 -14.27 -18.12 1.79
N HIS A 104 -13.57 -18.46 2.88
CA HIS A 104 -13.11 -19.80 3.15
C HIS A 104 -14.29 -20.71 3.53
N THR A 105 -14.30 -21.91 3.00
CA THR A 105 -15.23 -22.94 3.44
C THR A 105 -14.87 -23.43 4.84
N LYS A 106 -15.78 -24.14 5.52
CA LYS A 106 -15.52 -24.65 6.87
C LYS A 106 -14.33 -25.58 6.94
N GLU A 107 -14.04 -26.29 5.86
CA GLU A 107 -12.93 -27.23 5.73
C GLU A 107 -11.58 -26.51 5.52
N GLU A 108 -11.61 -25.30 4.95
CA GLU A 108 -10.43 -24.47 4.72
C GLU A 108 -10.07 -23.60 5.92
N LEU A 109 -11.05 -23.35 6.81
CA LEU A 109 -10.80 -22.50 7.98
C LEU A 109 -9.69 -23.05 8.86
N SER A 110 -8.76 -22.19 9.24
CA SER A 110 -7.80 -22.48 10.30
C SER A 110 -8.55 -22.80 11.60
N PHE A 111 -8.02 -23.71 12.39
CA PHE A 111 -8.63 -24.18 13.65
C PHE A 111 -8.91 -23.08 14.69
N TYR A 112 -8.28 -21.93 14.54
CA TYR A 112 -8.48 -20.75 15.39
C TYR A 112 -9.46 -19.74 14.81
N SER A 113 -9.89 -19.90 13.55
CA SER A 113 -10.68 -18.90 12.84
C SER A 113 -12.16 -19.28 12.86
N LYS A 114 -13.01 -18.28 13.14
CA LYS A 114 -14.48 -18.35 13.01
C LYS A 114 -14.96 -17.99 11.60
N GLY A 115 -14.15 -17.23 10.86
CA GLY A 115 -14.38 -16.83 9.48
C GLY A 115 -13.10 -16.23 8.90
N THR A 116 -12.84 -16.52 7.63
CA THR A 116 -11.72 -15.95 6.87
C THR A 116 -12.21 -15.60 5.48
N THR A 117 -11.82 -14.43 5.00
CA THR A 117 -12.03 -13.96 3.63
C THR A 117 -10.72 -13.50 3.06
N ASP A 118 -10.40 -13.97 1.86
CA ASP A 118 -9.31 -13.41 1.08
C ASP A 118 -9.85 -12.37 0.09
N ILE A 119 -9.15 -11.25 -0.04
CA ILE A 119 -9.24 -10.42 -1.24
C ILE A 119 -8.21 -10.99 -2.20
N GLU A 120 -8.68 -11.55 -3.30
CA GLU A 120 -7.82 -12.06 -4.37
C GLU A 120 -7.73 -11.04 -5.50
N PHE A 121 -6.55 -10.96 -6.13
CA PHE A 121 -6.28 -10.15 -7.31
C PHE A 121 -5.94 -11.05 -8.52
N LEU A 122 -6.36 -10.63 -9.70
CA LEU A 122 -6.07 -11.30 -10.97
C LEU A 122 -4.69 -10.90 -11.48
N PHE A 123 -3.67 -11.62 -11.01
CA PHE A 123 -2.30 -11.47 -11.52
C PHE A 123 -2.16 -12.06 -12.94
N PRO A 124 -1.11 -11.74 -13.69
CA PRO A 124 -0.85 -12.33 -15.01
C PRO A 124 -0.79 -13.88 -15.00
N PHE A 125 -0.49 -14.48 -13.86
CA PHE A 125 -0.44 -15.94 -13.66
C PHE A 125 -1.74 -16.51 -13.07
N GLY A 126 -2.81 -15.73 -12.94
CA GLY A 126 -4.11 -16.12 -12.41
C GLY A 126 -4.45 -15.50 -11.06
N TRP A 127 -5.59 -15.92 -10.49
CA TRP A 127 -6.05 -15.43 -9.19
C TRP A 127 -5.09 -15.81 -8.07
N GLY A 128 -4.74 -14.84 -7.26
CA GLY A 128 -3.87 -15.00 -6.10
C GLY A 128 -4.32 -14.15 -4.92
N GLU A 129 -4.14 -14.70 -3.73
CA GLU A 129 -4.42 -14.01 -2.48
C GLU A 129 -3.57 -12.73 -2.37
N LEU A 130 -4.24 -11.62 -2.12
CA LEU A 130 -3.63 -10.32 -1.89
C LEU A 130 -3.71 -9.91 -0.42
N TRP A 131 -4.87 -10.08 0.21
CA TRP A 131 -5.14 -9.64 1.57
C TRP A 131 -6.06 -10.62 2.29
N GLY A 132 -5.62 -11.23 3.35
CA GLY A 132 -6.42 -12.08 4.21
C GLY A 132 -7.06 -11.30 5.35
N ILE A 133 -8.34 -11.53 5.62
CA ILE A 133 -9.04 -11.00 6.79
C ILE A 133 -9.57 -12.20 7.58
N ALA A 134 -9.11 -12.38 8.81
CA ALA A 134 -9.47 -13.52 9.66
C ALA A 134 -10.09 -13.09 10.99
N ASN A 135 -11.19 -13.72 11.38
CA ASN A 135 -11.70 -13.63 12.73
C ASN A 135 -11.04 -14.73 13.59
N ARG A 136 -9.99 -14.36 14.32
CA ARG A 136 -9.16 -15.27 15.13
C ARG A 136 -9.76 -15.57 16.52
N THR A 137 -10.91 -15.01 16.83
CA THR A 137 -11.54 -15.11 18.14
C THR A 137 -10.59 -14.67 19.27
N ASN A 138 -10.61 -15.32 20.42
CA ASN A 138 -9.66 -15.09 21.51
C ASN A 138 -8.51 -16.11 21.53
N TYR A 139 -8.32 -16.86 20.45
CA TYR A 139 -7.42 -18.01 20.43
C TYR A 139 -5.99 -17.63 20.84
N ASP A 140 -5.38 -16.65 20.17
CA ASP A 140 -3.98 -16.28 20.40
C ASP A 140 -3.75 -15.79 21.82
N LEU A 141 -4.55 -14.83 22.29
CA LEU A 141 -4.42 -14.32 23.67
C LEU A 141 -4.62 -15.45 24.70
N SER A 142 -5.56 -16.35 24.45
CA SER A 142 -5.78 -17.52 25.32
C SER A 142 -4.59 -18.48 25.34
N GLN A 143 -3.93 -18.71 24.19
CA GLN A 143 -2.71 -19.51 24.14
C GLN A 143 -1.56 -18.82 24.90
N HIS A 144 -1.37 -17.52 24.69
CA HIS A 144 -0.36 -16.74 25.42
C HIS A 144 -0.61 -16.80 26.94
N MET A 145 -1.87 -16.66 27.40
CA MET A 145 -2.22 -16.84 28.82
C MET A 145 -1.87 -18.23 29.34
N LYS A 146 -2.22 -19.26 28.56
CA LYS A 146 -1.99 -20.66 28.94
C LYS A 146 -0.51 -20.97 29.15
N PHE A 147 0.37 -20.48 28.28
CA PHE A 147 1.79 -20.81 28.31
C PHE A 147 2.62 -19.87 29.16
N SER A 148 2.36 -18.56 29.14
CA SER A 148 3.09 -17.56 29.93
C SER A 148 2.63 -17.48 31.38
N LYS A 149 1.40 -17.93 31.70
CA LYS A 149 0.71 -17.73 32.98
C LYS A 149 0.38 -16.28 33.29
N GLU A 150 0.55 -15.36 32.33
CA GLU A 150 0.19 -13.95 32.44
C GLU A 150 -1.31 -13.75 32.16
N ASP A 151 -1.94 -12.79 32.81
CA ASP A 151 -3.34 -12.43 32.61
C ASP A 151 -3.48 -11.42 31.45
N PHE A 152 -4.08 -11.83 30.34
CA PHE A 152 -4.40 -10.99 29.17
C PHE A 152 -5.88 -10.57 29.11
N ASN A 153 -6.65 -10.79 30.20
CA ASN A 153 -8.00 -10.29 30.25
C ASN A 153 -8.04 -8.74 30.21
N TYR A 154 -9.02 -8.25 29.51
CA TYR A 154 -9.41 -6.84 29.51
C TYR A 154 -10.51 -6.63 30.58
N LEU A 155 -10.36 -5.58 31.38
CA LEU A 155 -11.40 -5.11 32.28
C LEU A 155 -12.09 -3.89 31.65
N ASP A 156 -13.35 -4.06 31.28
CA ASP A 156 -14.19 -2.95 30.84
C ASP A 156 -14.58 -2.12 32.08
N GLN A 157 -14.04 -0.92 32.15
CA GLN A 157 -14.26 -0.03 33.30
C GLN A 157 -15.68 0.55 33.34
N GLU A 158 -16.41 0.51 32.24
CA GLU A 158 -17.77 1.03 32.16
C GLU A 158 -18.80 0.01 32.64
N THR A 159 -18.60 -1.27 32.26
CA THR A 159 -19.52 -2.36 32.64
C THR A 159 -19.04 -3.17 33.83
N GLY A 160 -17.75 -3.15 34.14
CA GLY A 160 -17.11 -4.03 35.12
C GLY A 160 -16.85 -5.45 34.60
N ASP A 161 -17.16 -5.73 33.34
CA ASP A 161 -16.94 -7.05 32.71
C ASP A 161 -15.45 -7.34 32.54
N LYS A 162 -15.06 -8.59 32.80
CA LYS A 162 -13.70 -9.09 32.56
C LYS A 162 -13.75 -10.22 31.53
N PHE A 163 -13.02 -10.06 30.41
CA PHE A 163 -13.02 -11.03 29.32
C PHE A 163 -11.71 -11.01 28.54
N VAL A 164 -11.41 -12.10 27.83
CA VAL A 164 -10.33 -12.15 26.84
C VAL A 164 -10.85 -11.54 25.56
N PRO A 165 -10.25 -10.47 25.01
CA PRO A 165 -10.69 -9.86 23.76
C PRO A 165 -10.68 -10.84 22.60
N TYR A 166 -11.60 -10.65 21.65
CA TYR A 166 -11.55 -11.28 20.35
C TYR A 166 -10.70 -10.43 19.41
N CYS A 167 -10.13 -11.06 18.40
CA CYS A 167 -9.26 -10.42 17.43
C CYS A 167 -9.77 -10.64 16.01
N VAL A 168 -9.81 -9.57 15.22
CA VAL A 168 -9.96 -9.60 13.77
C VAL A 168 -8.65 -9.12 13.15
N GLU A 169 -8.10 -9.92 12.25
CA GLU A 169 -6.79 -9.70 11.64
C GLU A 169 -6.92 -9.45 10.15
N PRO A 170 -6.76 -8.23 9.66
CA PRO A 170 -6.35 -7.95 8.29
C PRO A 170 -4.82 -8.11 8.14
N SER A 171 -4.39 -9.02 7.26
CA SER A 171 -2.98 -9.32 6.99
C SER A 171 -2.65 -9.22 5.51
N LEU A 172 -1.67 -8.38 5.16
CA LEU A 172 -1.28 -8.04 3.80
C LEU A 172 0.23 -8.18 3.60
N GLY A 173 0.65 -8.79 2.49
CA GLY A 173 2.05 -8.78 2.05
C GLY A 173 2.38 -7.50 1.30
N CYS A 174 3.35 -6.69 1.80
CA CYS A 174 3.75 -5.44 1.16
C CYS A 174 4.28 -5.66 -0.27
N ASP A 175 5.15 -6.67 -0.44
CA ASP A 175 5.72 -7.00 -1.74
C ASP A 175 4.66 -7.44 -2.75
N ARG A 176 3.64 -8.17 -2.26
CA ARG A 176 2.54 -8.68 -3.07
C ARG A 176 1.58 -7.59 -3.49
N VAL A 177 1.23 -6.65 -2.61
CA VAL A 177 0.37 -5.52 -2.95
C VAL A 177 1.06 -4.55 -3.90
N ALA A 178 2.37 -4.32 -3.74
CA ALA A 178 3.14 -3.52 -4.67
C ALA A 178 3.13 -4.15 -6.08
N LEU A 179 3.33 -5.46 -6.18
CA LEU A 179 3.22 -6.19 -7.44
C LEU A 179 1.83 -6.07 -8.06
N ALA A 180 0.77 -6.18 -7.25
CA ALA A 180 -0.61 -6.07 -7.74
C ALA A 180 -0.90 -4.68 -8.32
N PHE A 181 -0.51 -3.60 -7.65
CA PHE A 181 -0.66 -2.24 -8.17
C PHE A 181 0.13 -2.02 -9.47
N LEU A 182 1.34 -2.57 -9.59
CA LEU A 182 2.11 -2.49 -10.83
C LEU A 182 1.44 -3.26 -11.97
N CYS A 183 0.94 -4.47 -11.70
CA CYS A 183 0.24 -5.28 -12.69
C CYS A 183 -1.07 -4.62 -13.15
N ASP A 184 -1.82 -3.99 -12.23
CA ASP A 184 -3.10 -3.35 -12.52
C ASP A 184 -2.95 -2.03 -13.28
N ALA A 185 -1.85 -1.32 -13.01
CA ALA A 185 -1.55 -0.03 -13.60
C ALA A 185 -0.87 -0.12 -14.98
N TYR A 186 -0.26 -1.26 -15.31
CA TYR A 186 0.45 -1.43 -16.58
C TYR A 186 -0.51 -1.47 -17.77
N ASP A 187 -0.19 -0.68 -18.79
CA ASP A 187 -0.92 -0.68 -20.05
C ASP A 187 0.00 -0.39 -21.26
N GLU A 188 -0.39 -0.85 -22.43
CA GLU A 188 0.22 -0.55 -23.72
C GLU A 188 -0.85 0.07 -24.63
N GLU A 189 -0.80 1.39 -24.79
CA GLU A 189 -1.80 2.16 -25.52
C GLU A 189 -1.35 2.51 -26.93
N GLU A 190 -2.16 2.23 -27.94
CA GLU A 190 -1.95 2.73 -29.29
C GLU A 190 -2.40 4.19 -29.39
N VAL A 191 -1.45 5.11 -29.58
CA VAL A 191 -1.68 6.56 -29.64
C VAL A 191 -1.58 7.13 -31.05
N GLY A 192 -1.27 6.31 -32.04
CA GLY A 192 -1.18 6.61 -33.45
C GLY A 192 -0.88 5.36 -34.24
N GLU A 193 -0.96 5.41 -35.57
CA GLU A 193 -0.71 4.26 -36.45
C GLU A 193 0.73 3.74 -36.24
N GLY A 194 0.85 2.59 -35.53
CA GLY A 194 2.12 1.96 -35.21
C GLY A 194 2.92 2.65 -34.10
N ASP A 195 2.33 3.60 -33.35
CA ASP A 195 2.93 4.25 -32.20
C ASP A 195 2.23 3.77 -30.92
N VAL A 196 2.91 2.91 -30.17
CA VAL A 196 2.45 2.37 -28.88
C VAL A 196 3.21 3.04 -27.77
N ARG A 197 2.48 3.50 -26.73
CA ARG A 197 3.09 3.95 -25.47
C ARG A 197 2.88 2.93 -24.38
N THR A 198 3.95 2.62 -23.66
CA THR A 198 3.87 1.91 -22.39
C THR A 198 3.60 2.93 -21.29
N VAL A 199 2.63 2.63 -20.43
CA VAL A 199 2.26 3.53 -19.33
C VAL A 199 1.92 2.76 -18.07
N LEU A 200 2.28 3.31 -16.92
CA LEU A 200 1.82 2.86 -15.61
C LEU A 200 0.77 3.86 -15.08
N HIS A 201 -0.49 3.46 -15.10
CA HIS A 201 -1.62 4.25 -14.60
C HIS A 201 -1.72 4.20 -13.06
N LEU A 202 -0.59 4.39 -12.38
CA LEU A 202 -0.56 4.44 -10.93
C LEU A 202 -1.39 5.62 -10.40
N HIS A 203 -2.17 5.36 -9.37
CA HIS A 203 -2.81 6.46 -8.63
C HIS A 203 -1.74 7.49 -8.23
N PRO A 204 -1.97 8.81 -8.37
CA PRO A 204 -0.96 9.83 -8.10
C PRO A 204 -0.31 9.71 -6.71
N PHE A 205 -1.07 9.24 -5.71
CA PHE A 205 -0.55 8.97 -4.37
C PHE A 205 0.51 7.85 -4.35
N LEU A 206 0.40 6.84 -5.22
CA LEU A 206 1.32 5.70 -5.30
C LEU A 206 2.51 5.94 -6.24
N ALA A 207 2.40 6.87 -7.19
CA ALA A 207 3.46 7.15 -8.15
C ALA A 207 4.79 7.49 -7.44
N PRO A 208 5.93 6.88 -7.84
CA PRO A 208 7.25 7.16 -7.22
C PRO A 208 7.63 8.63 -7.32
N TYR A 209 7.55 9.19 -8.53
CA TYR A 209 7.63 10.63 -8.76
C TYR A 209 6.24 11.21 -8.95
N LYS A 210 5.99 12.34 -8.32
CA LYS A 210 4.71 13.06 -8.41
C LYS A 210 4.67 14.00 -9.61
N VAL A 211 5.83 14.54 -9.93
CA VAL A 211 6.00 15.57 -10.96
C VAL A 211 7.37 15.37 -11.62
N ALA A 212 7.42 15.52 -12.93
CA ALA A 212 8.68 15.65 -13.66
C ALA A 212 8.80 17.05 -14.23
N VAL A 213 9.96 17.70 -14.07
CA VAL A 213 10.25 19.02 -14.63
C VAL A 213 11.14 18.88 -15.86
N LEU A 214 10.64 19.34 -17.00
CA LEU A 214 11.21 19.07 -18.33
C LEU A 214 11.45 20.40 -19.08
N PRO A 215 12.70 20.93 -19.15
CA PRO A 215 12.98 22.11 -19.96
C PRO A 215 12.83 21.78 -21.45
N LEU A 216 12.04 22.52 -22.21
CA LEU A 216 11.86 22.29 -23.66
C LEU A 216 13.18 22.36 -24.44
N SER A 217 14.13 23.17 -23.95
CA SER A 217 15.47 23.33 -24.51
C SER A 217 16.48 23.51 -23.37
N LYS A 218 17.73 23.08 -23.58
CA LYS A 218 18.85 23.31 -22.63
C LYS A 218 19.08 24.79 -22.29
N LYS A 219 18.61 25.70 -23.13
CA LYS A 219 18.68 27.15 -22.83
C LYS A 219 17.75 27.56 -21.68
N LEU A 220 16.83 26.68 -21.30
CA LEU A 220 15.84 26.91 -20.25
C LEU A 220 16.18 26.13 -18.98
N SER A 221 17.33 25.44 -18.93
CA SER A 221 17.70 24.59 -17.78
C SER A 221 17.74 25.38 -16.48
N GLU A 222 18.30 26.60 -16.47
CA GLU A 222 18.35 27.45 -15.28
C GLU A 222 16.94 27.71 -14.69
N LYS A 223 15.98 28.12 -15.55
CA LYS A 223 14.60 28.36 -15.10
C LYS A 223 13.90 27.06 -14.68
N ALA A 224 14.17 25.94 -15.38
CA ALA A 224 13.60 24.65 -15.02
C ALA A 224 14.16 24.11 -13.69
N GLU A 225 15.44 24.33 -13.41
CA GLU A 225 16.07 24.00 -12.12
C GLU A 225 15.48 24.81 -10.97
N GLU A 226 15.14 26.10 -11.18
CA GLU A 226 14.41 26.91 -10.20
C GLU A 226 13.04 26.29 -9.87
N VAL A 227 12.27 25.91 -10.89
CA VAL A 227 10.95 25.29 -10.73
C VAL A 227 11.09 23.93 -10.04
N TYR A 228 12.06 23.10 -10.46
CA TYR A 228 12.35 21.83 -9.84
C TYR A 228 12.72 21.96 -8.36
N ALA A 229 13.61 22.89 -8.03
CA ALA A 229 14.05 23.13 -6.65
C ALA A 229 12.88 23.58 -5.75
N GLU A 230 11.94 24.37 -6.28
CA GLU A 230 10.75 24.79 -5.53
C GLU A 230 9.79 23.60 -5.29
N LEU A 231 9.44 22.85 -6.34
CA LEU A 231 8.52 21.71 -6.23
C LEU A 231 9.09 20.58 -5.37
N SER A 232 10.41 20.35 -5.44
CA SER A 232 11.08 19.28 -4.68
C SER A 232 11.04 19.47 -3.15
N LYS A 233 10.65 20.66 -2.67
CA LYS A 233 10.43 20.89 -1.24
C LYS A 233 9.22 20.13 -0.71
N ASN A 234 8.22 19.86 -1.56
CA ASN A 234 6.94 19.31 -1.18
C ASN A 234 6.55 18.02 -1.92
N PHE A 235 7.22 17.70 -3.03
CA PHE A 235 6.95 16.53 -3.86
C PHE A 235 8.22 15.76 -4.19
N MET A 236 8.07 14.45 -4.41
CA MET A 236 9.12 13.68 -5.09
C MET A 236 9.08 14.04 -6.57
N CYS A 237 10.11 14.73 -7.03
CA CYS A 237 10.22 15.21 -8.40
C CYS A 237 11.34 14.51 -9.16
N ASP A 238 11.11 14.29 -10.47
CA ASP A 238 12.17 13.96 -11.43
C ASP A 238 12.53 15.19 -12.28
N TYR A 239 13.73 15.19 -12.86
CA TYR A 239 14.20 16.22 -13.77
C TYR A 239 14.91 15.56 -14.95
N ASP A 240 14.42 15.85 -16.18
CA ASP A 240 15.01 15.26 -17.38
C ASP A 240 15.14 16.32 -18.51
N GLU A 241 16.36 16.48 -19.02
CA GLU A 241 16.66 17.33 -20.17
C GLU A 241 17.24 16.55 -21.36
N ALA A 242 17.28 15.21 -21.28
CA ALA A 242 17.95 14.36 -22.26
C ALA A 242 17.02 13.96 -23.44
N GLY A 243 17.38 14.33 -24.66
CA GLY A 243 16.64 13.99 -25.87
C GLY A 243 15.46 14.92 -26.16
N SER A 244 14.53 14.48 -27.02
CA SER A 244 13.35 15.27 -27.38
C SER A 244 12.30 15.21 -26.25
N ILE A 245 11.46 16.26 -26.20
CA ILE A 245 10.38 16.34 -25.18
C ILE A 245 9.44 15.14 -25.25
N GLY A 246 9.09 14.67 -26.44
CA GLY A 246 8.23 13.51 -26.62
C GLY A 246 8.83 12.22 -26.01
N LYS A 247 10.17 12.01 -26.16
CA LYS A 247 10.84 10.86 -25.53
C LYS A 247 10.87 10.95 -24.00
N ARG A 248 10.97 12.17 -23.47
CA ARG A 248 10.93 12.41 -22.03
C ARG A 248 9.54 12.12 -21.46
N TYR A 249 8.48 12.59 -22.11
CA TYR A 249 7.11 12.22 -21.72
C TYR A 249 6.90 10.71 -21.70
N ARG A 250 7.44 9.97 -22.69
CA ARG A 250 7.34 8.51 -22.72
C ARG A 250 8.03 7.84 -21.52
N ARG A 251 9.22 8.32 -21.15
CA ARG A 251 9.91 7.79 -19.95
C ARG A 251 9.12 8.04 -18.67
N GLU A 252 8.50 9.21 -18.55
CA GLU A 252 7.66 9.52 -17.39
C GLU A 252 6.35 8.70 -17.39
N ASP A 253 5.75 8.47 -18.56
CA ASP A 253 4.60 7.59 -18.69
C ASP A 253 4.95 6.15 -18.26
N GLU A 254 6.13 5.62 -18.67
CA GLU A 254 6.62 4.27 -18.32
C GLU A 254 6.83 4.07 -16.82
N ILE A 255 7.25 5.08 -16.07
CA ILE A 255 7.46 5.00 -14.63
C ILE A 255 6.25 5.47 -13.81
N GLY A 256 5.20 5.94 -14.49
CA GLY A 256 3.93 6.30 -13.88
C GLY A 256 3.88 7.68 -13.24
N THR A 257 4.74 8.63 -13.64
CA THR A 257 4.69 10.02 -13.16
C THR A 257 3.41 10.70 -13.64
N PRO A 258 2.50 11.14 -12.75
CA PRO A 258 1.19 11.64 -13.16
C PRO A 258 1.22 12.99 -13.87
N TYR A 259 2.19 13.84 -13.57
CA TYR A 259 2.24 15.19 -14.14
C TYR A 259 3.65 15.54 -14.63
N CYS A 260 3.74 16.02 -15.89
CA CYS A 260 4.97 16.57 -16.44
C CYS A 260 4.84 18.08 -16.60
N VAL A 261 5.73 18.83 -15.96
CA VAL A 261 5.83 20.28 -16.00
C VAL A 261 6.86 20.68 -17.04
N THR A 262 6.43 21.24 -18.17
CA THR A 262 7.34 21.71 -19.21
C THR A 262 7.59 23.20 -19.09
N VAL A 263 8.87 23.56 -18.97
CA VAL A 263 9.36 24.93 -19.02
C VAL A 263 9.71 25.25 -20.47
N ASP A 264 9.01 26.20 -21.08
CA ASP A 264 9.17 26.64 -22.46
C ASP A 264 9.67 28.09 -22.55
N PHE A 265 9.83 28.63 -23.77
CA PHE A 265 10.33 30.00 -23.95
C PHE A 265 9.35 31.06 -23.46
N ASP A 266 8.03 30.79 -23.56
CA ASP A 266 7.00 31.73 -23.10
C ASP A 266 7.00 31.81 -21.57
N THR A 267 7.50 30.77 -20.89
CA THR A 267 7.67 30.77 -19.42
C THR A 267 8.54 31.95 -18.92
N LEU A 268 9.52 32.33 -19.72
CA LEU A 268 10.40 33.47 -19.37
C LEU A 268 9.67 34.83 -19.41
N GLU A 269 8.58 34.93 -20.17
CA GLU A 269 7.81 36.14 -20.34
C GLU A 269 6.60 36.20 -19.40
N ASP A 270 5.88 35.06 -19.27
CA ASP A 270 4.58 35.02 -18.60
C ASP A 270 4.58 34.31 -17.24
N GLU A 271 5.76 33.81 -16.77
CA GLU A 271 5.91 33.07 -15.51
C GLU A 271 4.88 31.89 -15.39
N SER A 272 4.59 31.22 -16.50
CA SER A 272 3.69 30.07 -16.56
C SER A 272 4.39 28.87 -17.18
N VAL A 273 3.97 27.68 -16.81
CA VAL A 273 4.48 26.41 -17.33
C VAL A 273 3.34 25.59 -17.94
N THR A 274 3.68 24.67 -18.81
CA THR A 274 2.71 23.73 -19.37
C THR A 274 2.75 22.45 -18.52
N VAL A 275 1.61 22.05 -17.98
CA VAL A 275 1.46 20.79 -17.22
C VAL A 275 0.73 19.78 -18.08
N ARG A 276 1.35 18.63 -18.35
CA ARG A 276 0.76 17.49 -19.05
C ARG A 276 0.30 16.45 -18.06
N ASP A 277 -0.94 16.03 -18.21
CA ASP A 277 -1.50 14.89 -17.50
C ASP A 277 -1.10 13.58 -18.20
N ARG A 278 -0.62 12.59 -17.48
CA ARG A 278 -0.17 11.28 -17.99
C ARG A 278 -1.31 10.53 -18.64
N ASP A 279 -2.48 10.47 -18.00
CA ASP A 279 -3.57 9.58 -18.40
C ASP A 279 -4.32 10.11 -19.61
N THR A 280 -4.62 11.40 -19.62
CA THR A 280 -5.36 12.04 -20.73
C THR A 280 -4.45 12.60 -21.83
N MET A 281 -3.16 12.78 -21.55
CA MET A 281 -2.19 13.54 -22.37
C MET A 281 -2.57 15.01 -22.60
N GLU A 282 -3.63 15.48 -21.97
CA GLU A 282 -4.03 16.89 -22.06
C GLU A 282 -2.98 17.79 -21.39
N GLN A 283 -2.90 19.01 -21.92
CA GLN A 283 -1.94 20.00 -21.43
C GLN A 283 -2.68 21.27 -21.02
N VAL A 284 -2.34 21.78 -19.86
CA VAL A 284 -2.87 23.05 -19.35
C VAL A 284 -1.73 24.00 -19.00
N ARG A 285 -1.94 25.32 -19.19
CA ARG A 285 -0.95 26.32 -18.82
C ARG A 285 -1.29 26.91 -17.46
N ILE A 286 -0.31 26.92 -16.54
CA ILE A 286 -0.48 27.27 -15.13
C ILE A 286 0.63 28.23 -14.72
N LYS A 287 0.30 29.27 -13.94
CA LYS A 287 1.29 30.15 -13.32
C LYS A 287 2.17 29.38 -12.35
N ILE A 288 3.48 29.63 -12.36
CA ILE A 288 4.42 29.00 -11.42
C ILE A 288 3.99 29.24 -9.98
N SER A 289 3.48 30.43 -9.68
CA SER A 289 2.99 30.77 -8.32
C SER A 289 1.75 29.99 -7.87
N GLU A 290 1.00 29.38 -8.78
CA GLU A 290 -0.21 28.59 -8.50
C GLU A 290 0.03 27.10 -8.61
N LEU A 291 1.15 26.69 -9.22
CA LEU A 291 1.45 25.31 -9.61
C LEU A 291 1.45 24.34 -8.43
N GLU A 292 2.05 24.71 -7.31
CA GLU A 292 2.12 23.85 -6.12
C GLU A 292 0.72 23.54 -5.56
N ASN A 293 -0.13 24.56 -5.46
CA ASN A 293 -1.49 24.39 -4.96
C ASN A 293 -2.34 23.53 -5.92
N TRP A 294 -2.20 23.79 -7.22
CA TRP A 294 -2.88 22.99 -8.25
C TRP A 294 -2.48 21.50 -8.16
N LEU A 295 -1.18 21.21 -8.02
CA LEU A 295 -0.68 19.85 -7.87
C LEU A 295 -1.19 19.20 -6.58
N LYS A 296 -1.22 19.93 -5.45
CA LYS A 296 -1.79 19.42 -4.18
C LYS A 296 -3.26 19.03 -4.31
N GLU A 297 -4.07 19.84 -5.00
CA GLU A 297 -5.48 19.55 -5.24
C GLU A 297 -5.66 18.28 -6.10
N LYS A 298 -4.82 18.14 -7.15
CA LYS A 298 -4.88 16.98 -8.06
C LYS A 298 -4.40 15.66 -7.43
N MET A 299 -3.53 15.73 -6.42
CA MET A 299 -2.94 14.57 -5.74
C MET A 299 -3.55 14.33 -4.34
N ALA A 300 -4.62 15.02 -3.98
CA ALA A 300 -5.31 14.81 -2.70
C ALA A 300 -5.87 13.37 -2.63
N PHE A 301 -5.67 12.71 -1.46
CA PHE A 301 -6.12 11.36 -1.16
C PHE A 301 -6.97 11.35 0.11
#